data_4dddc255a22b0642257b22042025bf0b
#
_entry.id   4dddc255a22b0642257b22042025bf0b
#
_cell.length_a   1.000
_cell.length_b   1.000
_cell.length_c   1.000
_cell.angle_alpha   90.00
_cell.angle_beta   90.00
_cell.angle_gamma   90.00
#
_symmetry.space_group_name_H-M   'P 1'
#
loop_
_entity.id
_entity.type
_entity.pdbx_description
1 polymer ?
#
loop_
_entity_poly.entity_id
_entity_poly.type
_entity_poly.pdbx_seq_one_letter_code
_entity_poly.pdbx_strand_id
1 'polypeptide(L)'
;MAQSLTQTTTPPAPIPGSAWVNPNGNPDLDYNPPGVKNTDSALPLHRKGMVYHDYDCVGPAPGTIAFPWIHGSEVAAKNRDPRVQVVQYNEDTFIMRQNVCVHWQAPFTYLLFGNKGALLIDSGATAEPEYYPLRETVDAIITRWAQARGRRTVPLTVALTSGENLAQNQGLGQFAGRPDTVIVPKPLEVMKRHYGLSGNWPSGVGKIDLGDRVVEVIPTPGAHKDGVSFYDPYCDILFTGDLIFPGRINIGNDRDFVASLERLKSYTASHPVQWILGGHIDMLFVPGKAFRRFTTFKPYERILELPVTALDEAIQYGREVRGKDMVLIRPDFILFNGVSPDQRTKVWPEGVPDIQPPFFF
;
A
#
# COMPACT_ATOMS: atom_id res chain seq x y z
N MET A 1 3.18 12.14 48.74
CA MET A 1 4.35 11.82 47.92
C MET A 1 3.94 10.68 46.99
N ALA A 2 3.60 10.99 45.77
CA ALA A 2 3.27 10.03 44.74
C ALA A 2 4.55 9.74 43.92
N GLN A 3 5.08 8.55 44.02
CA GLN A 3 6.20 8.13 43.17
C GLN A 3 5.68 7.85 41.76
N SER A 4 6.16 8.65 40.81
CA SER A 4 6.00 8.42 39.38
C SER A 4 6.85 7.19 38.99
N LEU A 5 6.21 6.09 38.68
CA LEU A 5 6.85 4.95 38.01
C LEU A 5 6.97 5.28 36.53
N THR A 6 8.10 5.82 36.12
CA THR A 6 8.52 5.85 34.71
C THR A 6 8.86 4.42 34.30
N GLN A 7 7.92 3.73 33.67
CA GLN A 7 8.23 2.51 32.93
C GLN A 7 9.06 2.87 31.70
N THR A 8 10.36 2.60 31.76
CA THR A 8 11.21 2.58 30.57
C THR A 8 10.84 1.33 29.76
N THR A 9 9.96 1.50 28.77
CA THR A 9 9.72 0.44 27.78
C THR A 9 10.93 0.38 26.87
N THR A 10 11.70 -0.68 26.97
CA THR A 10 12.78 -0.98 26.01
C THR A 10 12.15 -1.09 24.61
N PRO A 11 12.61 -0.31 23.63
CA PRO A 11 12.09 -0.45 22.28
C PRO A 11 12.28 -1.88 21.75
N PRO A 12 11.35 -2.40 20.97
CA PRO A 12 11.51 -3.72 20.37
C PRO A 12 12.75 -3.75 19.48
N ALA A 13 13.45 -4.87 19.47
CA ALA A 13 14.64 -5.06 18.64
C ALA A 13 14.28 -4.81 17.16
N PRO A 14 15.14 -4.13 16.41
CA PRO A 14 14.92 -3.88 14.98
C PRO A 14 14.79 -5.20 14.22
N ILE A 15 13.89 -5.20 13.23
CA ILE A 15 13.70 -6.33 12.34
C ILE A 15 14.91 -6.36 11.38
N PRO A 16 15.67 -7.46 11.27
CA PRO A 16 16.83 -7.52 10.38
C PRO A 16 16.46 -7.16 8.93
N GLY A 17 17.24 -6.28 8.30
CA GLY A 17 17.06 -5.87 6.90
C GLY A 17 15.88 -4.95 6.62
N SER A 18 14.92 -4.84 7.54
CA SER A 18 13.83 -3.88 7.50
C SER A 18 14.04 -2.85 8.59
N ALA A 19 13.62 -1.67 8.35
CA ALA A 19 13.90 -0.69 9.32
C ALA A 19 12.68 -0.30 10.10
N TRP A 20 12.80 -0.58 11.28
CA TRP A 20 12.42 0.34 12.33
C TRP A 20 13.56 1.36 12.47
N VAL A 21 13.76 2.22 11.49
CA VAL A 21 14.78 3.26 11.56
C VAL A 21 14.07 4.58 11.63
N ASN A 22 14.32 5.25 12.71
CA ASN A 22 14.03 6.67 12.85
C ASN A 22 14.65 7.41 11.65
N PRO A 23 13.85 8.15 10.86
CA PRO A 23 14.32 8.86 9.69
C PRO A 23 15.41 9.89 10.00
N ASN A 24 15.56 10.29 11.26
CA ASN A 24 16.58 11.22 11.72
C ASN A 24 17.84 10.54 12.25
N GLY A 25 17.93 9.21 12.16
CA GLY A 25 19.12 8.47 12.62
C GLY A 25 19.32 8.49 14.13
N ASN A 26 18.34 8.91 14.91
CA ASN A 26 18.40 8.86 16.36
C ASN A 26 17.88 7.49 16.84
N PRO A 27 18.74 6.60 17.37
CA PRO A 27 18.33 5.28 17.83
C PRO A 27 17.35 5.31 19.01
N ASP A 28 17.20 6.45 19.69
CA ASP A 28 16.33 6.63 20.84
C ASP A 28 14.90 7.06 20.46
N LEU A 29 14.68 7.42 19.21
CA LEU A 29 13.33 7.67 18.72
C LEU A 29 12.81 6.38 18.11
N ASP A 30 11.93 5.74 18.84
CA ASP A 30 11.05 4.74 18.29
C ASP A 30 10.52 5.25 16.94
N TYR A 31 10.46 4.42 15.92
CA TYR A 31 10.03 4.78 14.58
C TYR A 31 8.56 5.29 14.53
N ASN A 32 8.01 5.62 15.64
CA ASN A 32 6.72 6.30 15.76
C ASN A 32 6.94 7.81 15.65
N PRO A 33 6.28 8.50 14.71
CA PRO A 33 6.28 9.95 14.66
C PRO A 33 5.87 10.53 16.02
N PRO A 34 6.31 11.74 16.36
CA PRO A 34 5.88 12.39 17.60
C PRO A 34 4.35 12.39 17.71
N GLY A 35 3.82 11.78 18.77
CA GLY A 35 2.37 11.65 19.00
C GLY A 35 1.77 10.31 18.63
N VAL A 36 2.46 9.44 17.89
CA VAL A 36 2.05 8.06 17.68
C VAL A 36 2.57 7.24 18.84
N LYS A 37 1.71 6.93 19.77
CA LYS A 37 2.03 5.99 20.85
C LYS A 37 2.19 4.62 20.21
N ASN A 38 3.28 3.92 20.58
CA ASN A 38 3.42 2.51 20.28
C ASN A 38 2.15 1.80 20.77
N THR A 39 1.35 1.30 19.84
CA THR A 39 0.00 0.83 20.10
C THR A 39 -0.05 -0.43 20.95
N ASP A 40 1.09 -1.08 21.21
CA ASP A 40 1.18 -2.20 22.14
C ASP A 40 0.66 -1.89 23.55
N SER A 41 0.58 -0.60 23.89
CA SER A 41 0.10 -0.16 25.21
C SER A 41 -1.23 0.61 25.17
N ALA A 42 -1.76 0.95 23.99
CA ALA A 42 -2.87 1.89 23.88
C ALA A 42 -4.21 1.26 23.49
N LEU A 43 -4.22 0.03 22.98
CA LEU A 43 -5.46 -0.65 22.64
C LEU A 43 -5.93 -1.51 23.80
N PRO A 44 -7.10 -1.23 24.36
CA PRO A 44 -7.65 -1.97 25.51
C PRO A 44 -7.99 -3.44 25.19
N LEU A 45 -7.77 -3.87 23.94
CA LEU A 45 -8.20 -5.16 23.42
C LEU A 45 -7.19 -6.29 23.62
N HIS A 46 -5.91 -5.98 23.91
CA HIS A 46 -4.94 -7.03 24.24
C HIS A 46 -4.87 -7.29 25.74
N ARG A 47 -5.71 -8.17 26.20
CA ARG A 47 -5.43 -8.89 27.45
C ARG A 47 -4.36 -9.94 27.14
N LYS A 48 -3.25 -9.88 27.85
CA LYS A 48 -2.19 -10.90 27.81
C LYS A 48 -2.82 -12.29 27.89
N GLY A 49 -2.69 -13.08 26.82
CA GLY A 49 -3.30 -14.41 26.72
C GLY A 49 -4.55 -14.54 25.85
N MET A 50 -5.04 -13.48 25.22
CA MET A 50 -6.11 -13.62 24.21
C MET A 50 -5.55 -14.21 22.92
N VAL A 51 -6.01 -15.41 22.60
CA VAL A 51 -5.71 -16.11 21.34
C VAL A 51 -6.62 -15.61 20.19
N TYR A 52 -7.66 -14.86 20.54
CA TYR A 52 -8.76 -14.47 19.65
C TYR A 52 -9.03 -12.98 19.76
N HIS A 53 -9.17 -12.32 18.63
CA HIS A 53 -9.53 -10.90 18.52
C HIS A 53 -10.93 -10.77 17.92
N ASP A 54 -11.73 -9.86 18.45
CA ASP A 54 -13.03 -9.52 17.89
C ASP A 54 -12.83 -8.45 16.80
N TYR A 55 -13.05 -8.84 15.56
CA TYR A 55 -12.98 -7.93 14.41
C TYR A 55 -14.35 -7.31 14.05
N ASP A 56 -15.42 -7.66 14.78
CA ASP A 56 -16.77 -7.11 14.59
C ASP A 56 -16.98 -5.81 15.42
N CYS A 57 -15.96 -4.97 15.50
CA CYS A 57 -16.08 -3.70 16.22
C CYS A 57 -17.04 -2.74 15.51
N VAL A 58 -17.74 -1.93 16.30
CA VAL A 58 -18.60 -0.86 15.76
C VAL A 58 -17.72 0.30 15.29
N GLY A 59 -17.66 0.50 13.99
CA GLY A 59 -16.82 1.51 13.33
C GLY A 59 -15.39 1.03 13.05
N PRO A 60 -14.59 1.82 12.31
CA PRO A 60 -13.25 1.43 11.91
C PRO A 60 -12.32 1.27 13.11
N ALA A 61 -11.50 0.23 13.09
CA ALA A 61 -10.44 0.07 14.08
C ALA A 61 -9.50 1.27 14.03
N PRO A 62 -9.23 1.90 15.18
CA PRO A 62 -8.38 3.07 15.23
C PRO A 62 -6.98 2.74 14.72
N GLY A 63 -6.43 3.65 13.95
CA GLY A 63 -5.08 3.57 13.44
C GLY A 63 -4.56 4.94 13.07
N THR A 64 -3.29 5.03 12.68
CA THR A 64 -2.70 6.27 12.24
C THR A 64 -1.89 6.05 10.96
N ILE A 65 -2.03 7.00 10.03
CA ILE A 65 -1.30 7.03 8.76
C ILE A 65 -0.47 8.32 8.62
N ALA A 66 -0.54 9.21 9.61
CA ALA A 66 0.20 10.46 9.62
C ALA A 66 1.68 10.23 9.94
N PHE A 67 2.43 9.68 8.99
CA PHE A 67 3.86 9.40 9.13
C PHE A 67 4.70 10.17 8.13
N PRO A 68 5.93 10.52 8.48
CA PRO A 68 6.93 10.91 7.49
C PRO A 68 7.37 9.64 6.73
N TRP A 69 7.01 9.54 5.46
CA TRP A 69 7.52 8.48 4.61
C TRP A 69 8.98 8.74 4.24
N ILE A 70 9.78 7.67 4.17
CA ILE A 70 11.13 7.77 3.61
C ILE A 70 11.07 8.32 2.20
N HIS A 71 11.95 9.25 1.89
CA HIS A 71 11.93 9.98 0.63
C HIS A 71 13.21 9.81 -0.21
N GLY A 72 14.12 8.94 0.23
CA GLY A 72 15.36 8.66 -0.49
C GLY A 72 16.41 9.75 -0.35
N SER A 73 17.27 9.86 -1.33
CA SER A 73 18.40 10.80 -1.34
C SER A 73 18.70 11.27 -2.75
N GLU A 74 19.10 12.54 -2.91
CA GLU A 74 19.59 13.09 -4.19
C GLU A 74 20.78 12.28 -4.74
N VAL A 75 21.59 11.74 -3.85
CA VAL A 75 22.68 10.83 -4.18
C VAL A 75 22.37 9.46 -3.60
N ALA A 76 21.89 8.53 -4.42
CA ALA A 76 21.43 7.21 -3.98
C ALA A 76 22.47 6.46 -3.12
N ALA A 77 23.77 6.58 -3.45
CA ALA A 77 24.87 5.96 -2.67
C ALA A 77 25.01 6.54 -1.26
N LYS A 78 24.46 7.72 -0.97
CA LYS A 78 24.45 8.36 0.35
C LYS A 78 23.16 8.13 1.11
N ASN A 79 22.20 7.42 0.49
CA ASN A 79 20.94 7.13 1.15
C ASN A 79 21.15 6.29 2.41
N ARG A 80 20.52 6.70 3.50
CA ARG A 80 20.54 6.01 4.79
C ARG A 80 19.16 5.49 5.21
N ASP A 81 18.15 5.73 4.36
CA ASP A 81 16.83 5.18 4.59
C ASP A 81 16.88 3.64 4.53
N PRO A 82 16.01 2.98 5.29
CA PRO A 82 15.90 1.53 5.22
C PRO A 82 15.48 1.05 3.82
N ARG A 83 15.79 -0.18 3.51
CA ARG A 83 15.34 -0.82 2.27
C ARG A 83 13.82 -1.00 2.23
N VAL A 84 13.24 -1.26 3.39
CA VAL A 84 11.79 -1.33 3.62
C VAL A 84 11.47 -0.52 4.86
N GLN A 85 10.67 0.52 4.70
CA GLN A 85 10.06 1.20 5.84
C GLN A 85 8.84 0.41 6.28
N VAL A 86 8.73 0.13 7.57
CA VAL A 86 7.57 -0.55 8.16
C VAL A 86 6.88 0.40 9.11
N VAL A 87 5.59 0.58 8.90
CA VAL A 87 4.73 1.40 9.73
C VAL A 87 3.59 0.54 10.23
N GLN A 88 3.36 0.57 11.53
CA GLN A 88 2.23 -0.09 12.14
C GLN A 88 1.05 0.88 12.17
N TYR A 89 0.05 0.65 11.32
CA TYR A 89 -1.19 1.43 11.30
C TYR A 89 -2.00 1.22 12.58
N ASN A 90 -2.20 -0.04 12.93
CA ASN A 90 -2.69 -0.52 14.22
C ASN A 90 -2.07 -1.88 14.53
N GLU A 91 -2.47 -2.54 15.62
CA GLU A 91 -1.83 -3.80 16.03
C GLU A 91 -1.99 -4.96 15.04
N ASP A 92 -2.96 -4.90 14.12
CA ASP A 92 -3.26 -5.95 13.15
C ASP A 92 -3.10 -5.49 11.69
N THR A 93 -2.56 -4.29 11.47
CA THR A 93 -2.41 -3.71 10.12
C THR A 93 -1.08 -2.97 10.00
N PHE A 94 -0.29 -3.35 9.00
CA PHE A 94 1.02 -2.77 8.73
C PHE A 94 1.09 -2.25 7.29
N ILE A 95 1.72 -1.09 7.14
CA ILE A 95 2.01 -0.46 5.85
C ILE A 95 3.51 -0.50 5.67
N MET A 96 3.96 -1.06 4.55
CA MET A 96 5.38 -1.13 4.22
C MET A 96 5.65 -0.33 2.96
N ARG A 97 6.77 0.39 2.94
CA ARG A 97 7.19 1.16 1.79
C ARG A 97 8.57 0.72 1.32
N GLN A 98 8.71 0.45 0.03
CA GLN A 98 10.00 0.20 -0.61
C GLN A 98 10.82 1.49 -0.67
N ASN A 99 12.15 1.38 -0.52
CA ASN A 99 13.05 2.53 -0.58
C ASN A 99 13.07 3.17 -1.97
N VAL A 100 12.98 4.49 -2.03
CA VAL A 100 12.98 5.29 -3.27
C VAL A 100 14.29 5.10 -4.08
N CYS A 101 15.43 4.92 -3.39
CA CYS A 101 16.71 4.68 -4.06
C CYS A 101 16.86 3.25 -4.60
N VAL A 102 16.00 2.31 -4.17
CA VAL A 102 15.92 0.95 -4.73
C VAL A 102 15.01 0.94 -5.96
N HIS A 103 13.85 1.57 -5.83
CA HIS A 103 12.93 1.73 -6.96
C HIS A 103 12.20 3.07 -6.89
N TRP A 104 12.22 3.82 -7.96
CA TRP A 104 11.72 5.20 -8.02
C TRP A 104 10.23 5.36 -7.70
N GLN A 105 9.39 4.34 -7.94
CA GLN A 105 7.98 4.37 -7.55
C GLN A 105 7.84 4.21 -6.04
N ALA A 106 8.79 3.53 -5.38
CA ALA A 106 8.75 3.27 -3.94
C ALA A 106 7.37 2.74 -3.49
N PRO A 107 6.92 1.60 -4.07
CA PRO A 107 5.57 1.12 -3.84
C PRO A 107 5.32 0.75 -2.39
N PHE A 108 4.05 0.84 -2.02
CA PHE A 108 3.53 0.36 -0.75
C PHE A 108 3.07 -1.09 -0.87
N THR A 109 3.20 -1.82 0.22
CA THR A 109 2.62 -3.14 0.43
C THR A 109 1.94 -3.16 1.79
N TYR A 110 0.87 -3.93 1.93
CA TYR A 110 0.03 -3.89 3.13
C TYR A 110 -0.09 -5.29 3.73
N LEU A 111 0.13 -5.41 5.04
CA LEU A 111 0.02 -6.69 5.74
C LEU A 111 -1.08 -6.61 6.80
N LEU A 112 -2.08 -7.45 6.65
CA LEU A 112 -3.29 -7.48 7.43
C LEU A 112 -3.36 -8.81 8.20
N PHE A 113 -3.69 -8.78 9.48
CA PHE A 113 -3.85 -9.97 10.29
C PHE A 113 -5.29 -10.19 10.70
N GLY A 114 -5.71 -11.44 10.73
CA GLY A 114 -6.93 -11.93 11.35
C GLY A 114 -6.67 -13.12 12.27
N ASN A 115 -7.71 -13.67 12.86
CA ASN A 115 -7.58 -14.75 13.84
C ASN A 115 -6.99 -16.05 13.29
N LYS A 116 -7.04 -16.31 11.99
CA LYS A 116 -6.56 -17.55 11.37
C LYS A 116 -5.38 -17.36 10.44
N GLY A 117 -5.18 -16.16 9.89
CA GLY A 117 -4.15 -15.94 8.90
C GLY A 117 -3.81 -14.46 8.71
N ALA A 118 -2.89 -14.22 7.80
CA ALA A 118 -2.50 -12.88 7.36
C ALA A 118 -2.64 -12.75 5.83
N LEU A 119 -2.86 -11.53 5.36
CA LEU A 119 -2.89 -11.15 3.95
C LEU A 119 -1.80 -10.13 3.69
N LEU A 120 -0.93 -10.43 2.74
CA LEU A 120 -0.03 -9.46 2.12
C LEU A 120 -0.63 -8.99 0.81
N ILE A 121 -0.92 -7.70 0.69
CA ILE A 121 -1.38 -7.05 -0.54
C ILE A 121 -0.17 -6.42 -1.22
N ASP A 122 0.08 -6.85 -2.46
CA ASP A 122 1.20 -6.51 -3.31
C ASP A 122 2.58 -6.97 -2.78
N SER A 123 3.57 -6.96 -3.65
CA SER A 123 4.91 -7.47 -3.34
C SER A 123 6.05 -6.55 -3.83
N GLY A 124 5.73 -5.32 -4.18
CA GLY A 124 6.71 -4.31 -4.56
C GLY A 124 7.35 -4.50 -5.93
N ALA A 125 8.32 -3.66 -6.24
CA ALA A 125 8.89 -3.46 -7.57
C ALA A 125 10.29 -4.06 -7.76
N THR A 126 10.78 -4.86 -6.81
CA THR A 126 12.14 -5.43 -6.86
C THR A 126 12.10 -6.89 -6.42
N ALA A 127 12.67 -7.76 -7.24
CA ALA A 127 12.67 -9.21 -7.01
C ALA A 127 13.76 -9.63 -6.02
N GLU A 128 14.91 -8.98 -6.07
CA GLU A 128 16.11 -9.36 -5.35
C GLU A 128 16.01 -9.02 -3.86
N PRO A 129 16.04 -10.02 -2.95
CA PRO A 129 15.93 -9.79 -1.52
C PRO A 129 17.11 -8.99 -0.94
N GLU A 130 18.24 -8.97 -1.64
CA GLU A 130 19.39 -8.12 -1.25
C GLU A 130 19.01 -6.63 -1.25
N TYR A 131 18.21 -6.18 -2.21
CA TYR A 131 17.80 -4.79 -2.36
C TYR A 131 16.45 -4.50 -1.71
N TYR A 132 15.56 -5.49 -1.71
CA TYR A 132 14.23 -5.39 -1.14
C TYR A 132 13.87 -6.66 -0.35
N PRO A 133 14.26 -6.78 0.93
CA PRO A 133 14.06 -7.97 1.75
C PRO A 133 12.61 -8.09 2.25
N LEU A 134 11.64 -8.14 1.32
CA LEU A 134 10.22 -8.12 1.66
C LEU A 134 9.81 -9.33 2.49
N ARG A 135 10.20 -10.54 2.06
CA ARG A 135 9.86 -11.77 2.78
C ARG A 135 10.40 -11.77 4.20
N GLU A 136 11.69 -11.43 4.37
CA GLU A 136 12.31 -11.37 5.69
C GLU A 136 11.59 -10.38 6.59
N THR A 137 11.23 -9.21 6.05
CA THR A 137 10.45 -8.19 6.76
C THR A 137 9.09 -8.71 7.19
N VAL A 138 8.34 -9.33 6.27
CA VAL A 138 7.01 -9.90 6.55
C VAL A 138 7.11 -11.03 7.57
N ASP A 139 8.10 -11.93 7.46
CA ASP A 139 8.31 -13.04 8.39
C ASP A 139 8.64 -12.53 9.81
N ALA A 140 9.42 -11.47 9.92
CA ALA A 140 9.73 -10.85 11.20
C ALA A 140 8.48 -10.21 11.85
N ILE A 141 7.64 -9.50 11.07
CA ILE A 141 6.37 -8.95 11.56
C ILE A 141 5.45 -10.08 12.01
N ILE A 142 5.25 -11.11 11.19
CA ILE A 142 4.42 -12.27 11.50
C ILE A 142 4.90 -12.96 12.79
N THR A 143 6.20 -13.15 12.94
CA THR A 143 6.78 -13.78 14.13
C THR A 143 6.47 -12.99 15.38
N ARG A 144 6.69 -11.68 15.37
CA ARG A 144 6.39 -10.79 16.51
C ARG A 144 4.91 -10.77 16.85
N TRP A 145 4.06 -10.63 15.82
CA TRP A 145 2.62 -10.63 15.98
C TRP A 145 2.11 -11.95 16.58
N ALA A 146 2.62 -13.07 16.08
CA ALA A 146 2.29 -14.41 16.59
C ALA A 146 2.73 -14.60 18.03
N GLN A 147 3.98 -14.23 18.36
CA GLN A 147 4.53 -14.34 19.72
C GLN A 147 3.72 -13.53 20.73
N ALA A 148 3.33 -12.30 20.38
CA ALA A 148 2.50 -11.44 21.23
C ALA A 148 1.14 -12.08 21.56
N ARG A 149 0.67 -13.03 20.73
CA ARG A 149 -0.61 -13.74 20.85
C ARG A 149 -0.48 -15.20 21.26
N GLY A 150 0.72 -15.64 21.66
CA GLY A 150 1.00 -17.02 22.07
C GLY A 150 0.86 -18.05 20.94
N ARG A 151 0.99 -17.61 19.69
CA ARG A 151 0.92 -18.46 18.49
C ARG A 151 2.32 -18.82 18.00
N ARG A 152 2.42 -19.96 17.33
CA ARG A 152 3.70 -20.43 16.74
C ARG A 152 3.87 -19.97 15.30
N THR A 153 2.79 -20.00 14.53
CA THR A 153 2.76 -19.68 13.09
C THR A 153 1.49 -18.94 12.72
N VAL A 154 1.54 -18.23 11.61
CA VAL A 154 0.39 -17.59 10.96
C VAL A 154 0.46 -17.91 9.48
N PRO A 155 -0.53 -18.62 8.92
CA PRO A 155 -0.64 -18.80 7.49
C PRO A 155 -0.69 -17.45 6.76
N LEU A 156 -0.07 -17.38 5.58
CA LEU A 156 0.00 -16.16 4.79
C LEU A 156 -0.69 -16.36 3.44
N THR A 157 -1.55 -15.43 3.07
CA THR A 157 -2.01 -15.26 1.68
C THR A 157 -1.27 -14.06 1.08
N VAL A 158 -0.68 -14.24 -0.10
CA VAL A 158 -0.09 -13.14 -0.88
C VAL A 158 -0.99 -12.89 -2.08
N ALA A 159 -1.58 -11.71 -2.15
CA ALA A 159 -2.47 -11.29 -3.21
C ALA A 159 -1.99 -9.98 -3.85
N LEU A 160 -2.27 -9.79 -5.13
CA LEU A 160 -1.83 -8.63 -5.88
C LEU A 160 -3.04 -7.80 -6.32
N THR A 161 -2.91 -6.48 -6.29
CA THR A 161 -3.88 -5.58 -6.91
C THR A 161 -3.85 -5.71 -8.44
N SER A 162 -2.70 -6.11 -9.01
CA SER A 162 -2.59 -6.57 -10.39
C SER A 162 -1.38 -7.51 -10.57
N GLY A 163 -1.60 -8.67 -11.18
CA GLY A 163 -0.53 -9.59 -11.56
C GLY A 163 0.30 -9.10 -12.75
N GLU A 164 -0.21 -8.13 -13.52
CA GLU A 164 0.47 -7.54 -14.67
C GLU A 164 1.36 -6.35 -14.29
N ASN A 165 1.12 -5.70 -13.16
CA ASN A 165 1.86 -4.53 -12.75
C ASN A 165 3.23 -4.88 -12.13
N LEU A 166 4.32 -4.47 -12.80
CA LEU A 166 5.69 -4.72 -12.33
C LEU A 166 6.02 -4.00 -11.02
N ALA A 167 5.35 -2.89 -10.71
CA ALA A 167 5.54 -2.20 -9.44
C ALA A 167 4.95 -2.95 -8.23
N GLN A 168 4.12 -3.96 -8.47
CA GLN A 168 3.36 -4.66 -7.43
C GLN A 168 3.69 -6.14 -7.33
N ASN A 169 4.32 -6.73 -8.35
CA ASN A 169 4.46 -8.19 -8.48
C ASN A 169 5.89 -8.73 -8.44
N GLN A 170 6.93 -7.88 -8.41
CA GLN A 170 8.31 -8.34 -8.58
C GLN A 170 8.82 -9.14 -7.38
N GLY A 171 8.49 -8.74 -6.16
CA GLY A 171 8.90 -9.46 -4.95
C GLY A 171 8.13 -10.76 -4.68
N LEU A 172 7.13 -11.09 -5.51
CA LEU A 172 6.29 -12.28 -5.31
C LEU A 172 7.09 -13.58 -5.23
N GLY A 173 8.15 -13.70 -6.04
CA GLY A 173 9.05 -14.86 -6.06
C GLY A 173 9.74 -15.14 -4.73
N GLN A 174 9.90 -14.15 -3.87
CA GLN A 174 10.49 -14.31 -2.54
C GLN A 174 9.64 -15.21 -1.63
N PHE A 175 8.33 -15.33 -1.90
CA PHE A 175 7.42 -16.17 -1.12
C PHE A 175 7.29 -17.59 -1.66
N ALA A 176 7.93 -17.92 -2.79
CA ALA A 176 7.97 -19.27 -3.31
C ALA A 176 8.60 -20.24 -2.28
N GLY A 177 7.90 -21.34 -1.99
CA GLY A 177 8.36 -22.32 -1.01
C GLY A 177 8.32 -21.85 0.46
N ARG A 178 7.71 -20.71 0.77
CA ARG A 178 7.43 -20.34 2.15
C ARG A 178 6.35 -21.29 2.70
N PRO A 179 6.57 -21.94 3.87
CA PRO A 179 5.55 -22.79 4.50
C PRO A 179 4.25 -22.02 4.77
N ASP A 180 3.13 -22.75 4.81
CA ASP A 180 1.80 -22.21 5.12
C ASP A 180 1.45 -20.93 4.33
N THR A 181 1.81 -20.92 3.02
CA THR A 181 1.62 -19.75 2.18
C THR A 181 0.82 -20.07 0.94
N VAL A 182 -0.22 -19.30 0.70
CA VAL A 182 -1.00 -19.29 -0.53
C VAL A 182 -0.60 -18.05 -1.34
N ILE A 183 -0.09 -18.27 -2.54
CA ILE A 183 0.14 -17.19 -3.51
C ILE A 183 -1.04 -17.20 -4.48
N VAL A 184 -1.79 -16.09 -4.53
CA VAL A 184 -2.89 -15.95 -5.48
C VAL A 184 -2.32 -15.96 -6.90
N PRO A 185 -2.85 -16.82 -7.80
CA PRO A 185 -2.32 -16.93 -9.15
C PRO A 185 -2.46 -15.65 -9.97
N LYS A 186 -1.40 -15.27 -10.70
CA LYS A 186 -1.38 -14.08 -11.58
C LYS A 186 -2.28 -14.19 -12.82
N PRO A 187 -2.35 -15.34 -13.54
CA PRO A 187 -3.17 -15.42 -14.74
C PRO A 187 -4.65 -15.14 -14.44
N LEU A 188 -5.25 -14.16 -15.13
CA LEU A 188 -6.59 -13.63 -14.87
C LEU A 188 -7.66 -14.71 -14.69
N GLU A 189 -7.72 -15.69 -15.58
CA GLU A 189 -8.73 -16.76 -15.51
C GLU A 189 -8.52 -17.71 -14.31
N VAL A 190 -7.28 -17.83 -13.83
CA VAL A 190 -6.98 -18.65 -12.64
C VAL A 190 -7.30 -17.84 -11.39
N MET A 191 -6.95 -16.56 -11.37
CA MET A 191 -7.30 -15.62 -10.30
C MET A 191 -8.83 -15.50 -10.11
N LYS A 192 -9.59 -15.39 -11.22
CA LYS A 192 -11.07 -15.39 -11.18
C LYS A 192 -11.63 -16.64 -10.50
N ARG A 193 -11.09 -17.82 -10.84
CA ARG A 193 -11.51 -19.08 -10.20
C ARG A 193 -11.14 -19.09 -8.72
N HIS A 194 -9.95 -18.59 -8.36
CA HIS A 194 -9.49 -18.53 -6.98
C HIS A 194 -10.43 -17.70 -6.10
N TYR A 195 -10.91 -16.57 -6.61
CA TYR A 195 -11.83 -15.69 -5.89
C TYR A 195 -13.32 -16.02 -6.11
N GLY A 196 -13.66 -17.06 -6.87
CA GLY A 196 -15.05 -17.40 -7.19
C GLY A 196 -15.74 -16.42 -8.16
N LEU A 197 -14.97 -15.73 -8.98
CA LEU A 197 -15.42 -14.64 -9.87
C LEU A 197 -15.59 -15.05 -11.34
N SER A 198 -15.41 -16.32 -11.68
CA SER A 198 -15.43 -16.78 -13.09
C SER A 198 -16.73 -16.50 -13.84
N GLY A 199 -17.86 -16.56 -13.15
CA GLY A 199 -19.20 -16.36 -13.76
C GLY A 199 -19.74 -14.94 -13.67
N ASN A 200 -19.08 -14.05 -12.90
CA ASN A 200 -19.60 -12.73 -12.58
C ASN A 200 -18.54 -11.61 -12.60
N TRP A 201 -17.39 -11.85 -13.25
CA TRP A 201 -16.42 -10.81 -13.50
C TRP A 201 -16.93 -9.78 -14.51
N PRO A 202 -16.78 -8.47 -14.26
CA PRO A 202 -16.18 -7.82 -13.11
C PRO A 202 -17.18 -7.38 -12.03
N SER A 203 -18.42 -7.89 -12.03
CA SER A 203 -19.51 -7.39 -11.18
C SER A 203 -19.61 -8.08 -9.82
N GLY A 204 -18.95 -9.23 -9.66
CA GLY A 204 -18.94 -9.98 -8.40
C GLY A 204 -17.98 -9.42 -7.39
N VAL A 205 -18.08 -9.90 -6.14
CA VAL A 205 -17.13 -9.62 -5.05
C VAL A 205 -16.62 -10.94 -4.52
N GLY A 206 -15.30 -11.11 -4.53
CA GLY A 206 -14.61 -12.22 -3.91
C GLY A 206 -14.29 -11.94 -2.44
N LYS A 207 -13.80 -12.94 -1.71
CA LYS A 207 -13.49 -12.80 -0.28
C LYS A 207 -12.21 -13.55 0.08
N ILE A 208 -11.46 -12.98 1.02
CA ILE A 208 -10.33 -13.62 1.70
C ILE A 208 -10.65 -13.61 3.19
N ASP A 209 -10.92 -14.79 3.75
CA ASP A 209 -11.21 -14.96 5.17
C ASP A 209 -9.91 -15.17 5.95
N LEU A 210 -9.56 -14.22 6.80
CA LEU A 210 -8.41 -14.28 7.68
C LEU A 210 -8.77 -14.79 9.09
N GLY A 211 -10.02 -15.23 9.27
CA GLY A 211 -10.61 -15.60 10.57
C GLY A 211 -11.20 -14.37 11.24
N ASP A 212 -12.52 -14.23 11.08
CA ASP A 212 -13.38 -13.12 11.52
C ASP A 212 -13.07 -11.74 10.88
N ARG A 213 -11.89 -11.55 10.31
CA ARG A 213 -11.57 -10.44 9.41
C ARG A 213 -11.67 -10.93 7.97
N VAL A 214 -12.72 -10.52 7.28
CA VAL A 214 -12.96 -10.89 5.88
C VAL A 214 -12.67 -9.70 4.99
N VAL A 215 -11.60 -9.82 4.19
CA VAL A 215 -11.23 -8.80 3.20
C VAL A 215 -11.98 -9.10 1.90
N GLU A 216 -12.67 -8.13 1.35
CA GLU A 216 -13.42 -8.29 0.11
C GLU A 216 -12.57 -7.90 -1.10
N VAL A 217 -12.72 -8.68 -2.17
CA VAL A 217 -11.96 -8.53 -3.42
C VAL A 217 -12.90 -8.02 -4.50
N ILE A 218 -12.72 -6.78 -4.90
CA ILE A 218 -13.58 -6.08 -5.86
C ILE A 218 -12.85 -5.99 -7.19
N PRO A 219 -13.35 -6.59 -8.27
CA PRO A 219 -12.76 -6.42 -9.60
C PRO A 219 -12.75 -4.96 -10.04
N THR A 220 -11.58 -4.47 -10.40
CA THR A 220 -11.38 -3.08 -10.85
C THR A 220 -10.47 -3.01 -12.08
N PRO A 221 -10.83 -3.69 -13.19
CA PRO A 221 -10.07 -3.56 -14.42
C PRO A 221 -10.11 -2.11 -14.93
N GLY A 222 -9.07 -1.71 -15.65
CA GLY A 222 -9.00 -0.35 -16.23
C GLY A 222 -7.59 0.17 -16.35
N ALA A 223 -6.86 0.32 -15.26
CA ALA A 223 -5.41 0.52 -15.32
C ALA A 223 -4.71 -0.75 -15.86
N HIS A 224 -5.09 -1.90 -15.33
CA HIS A 224 -4.73 -3.25 -15.78
C HIS A 224 -6.00 -4.07 -15.98
N LYS A 225 -5.99 -5.05 -16.92
CA LYS A 225 -7.18 -5.87 -17.21
C LYS A 225 -7.50 -6.86 -16.08
N ASP A 226 -6.51 -7.22 -15.26
CA ASP A 226 -6.62 -8.11 -14.11
C ASP A 226 -6.75 -7.36 -12.78
N GLY A 227 -6.95 -6.03 -12.84
CA GLY A 227 -7.03 -5.16 -11.68
C GLY A 227 -8.10 -5.58 -10.67
N VAL A 228 -7.74 -5.59 -9.40
CA VAL A 228 -8.66 -5.75 -8.26
C VAL A 228 -8.32 -4.74 -7.18
N SER A 229 -9.34 -4.33 -6.42
CA SER A 229 -9.18 -3.57 -5.19
C SER A 229 -9.58 -4.45 -4.00
N PHE A 230 -8.98 -4.21 -2.84
CA PHE A 230 -9.29 -4.92 -1.61
C PHE A 230 -9.97 -3.97 -0.64
N TYR A 231 -11.10 -4.39 -0.07
CA TYR A 231 -11.77 -3.65 0.98
C TYR A 231 -11.63 -4.39 2.31
N ASP A 232 -11.13 -3.70 3.30
CA ASP A 232 -10.99 -4.19 4.67
C ASP A 232 -12.01 -3.50 5.58
N PRO A 233 -13.09 -4.18 5.97
CA PRO A 233 -14.13 -3.59 6.81
C PRO A 233 -13.68 -3.36 8.26
N TYR A 234 -12.57 -3.97 8.69
CA TYR A 234 -12.04 -3.76 10.04
C TYR A 234 -11.45 -2.36 10.22
N CYS A 235 -10.78 -1.83 9.20
CA CYS A 235 -10.19 -0.49 9.22
C CYS A 235 -10.94 0.51 8.34
N ASP A 236 -11.99 0.10 7.63
CA ASP A 236 -12.67 0.89 6.60
C ASP A 236 -11.69 1.43 5.54
N ILE A 237 -10.75 0.57 5.10
CA ILE A 237 -9.74 0.93 4.12
C ILE A 237 -9.99 0.22 2.80
N LEU A 238 -9.90 0.99 1.70
CA LEU A 238 -9.93 0.49 0.33
C LEU A 238 -8.54 0.58 -0.29
N PHE A 239 -7.92 -0.57 -0.58
CA PHE A 239 -6.62 -0.69 -1.25
C PHE A 239 -6.83 -0.81 -2.75
N THR A 240 -6.33 0.14 -3.54
CA THR A 240 -6.70 0.29 -4.96
C THR A 240 -5.55 0.07 -5.93
N GLY A 241 -4.32 -0.20 -5.45
CA GLY A 241 -3.16 -0.33 -6.32
C GLY A 241 -2.99 0.88 -7.22
N ASP A 242 -2.88 0.65 -8.54
CA ASP A 242 -2.69 1.71 -9.52
C ASP A 242 -4.00 2.17 -10.18
N LEU A 243 -5.16 1.76 -9.67
CA LEU A 243 -6.43 2.28 -10.19
C LEU A 243 -6.62 3.75 -9.79
N ILE A 244 -6.38 4.07 -8.51
CA ILE A 244 -6.47 5.43 -7.98
C ILE A 244 -5.44 5.62 -6.86
N PHE A 245 -4.59 6.62 -7.01
CA PHE A 245 -3.52 6.98 -6.07
C PHE A 245 -3.02 8.40 -6.39
N PRO A 246 -2.35 9.09 -5.46
CA PRO A 246 -1.80 10.42 -5.71
C PRO A 246 -0.65 10.35 -6.73
N GLY A 247 -0.95 10.28 -8.01
CA GLY A 247 0.07 9.99 -9.00
C GLY A 247 -0.37 10.02 -10.46
N ARG A 248 0.48 9.39 -11.27
CA ARG A 248 0.32 9.25 -12.71
C ARG A 248 -0.40 7.96 -13.04
N ILE A 249 -1.69 8.04 -13.22
CA ILE A 249 -2.56 6.91 -13.52
C ILE A 249 -2.49 6.60 -15.01
N ASN A 250 -1.99 5.42 -15.35
CA ASN A 250 -1.98 4.92 -16.72
C ASN A 250 -3.27 4.15 -16.98
N ILE A 251 -4.08 4.65 -17.88
CA ILE A 251 -5.35 4.02 -18.26
C ILE A 251 -5.07 3.03 -19.39
N GLY A 252 -5.25 1.73 -19.11
CA GLY A 252 -5.10 0.67 -20.10
C GLY A 252 -6.37 0.49 -20.94
N ASN A 253 -7.55 0.62 -20.30
CA ASN A 253 -8.85 0.64 -20.94
C ASN A 253 -9.73 1.70 -20.25
N ASP A 254 -10.10 2.73 -20.98
CA ASP A 254 -10.81 3.89 -20.43
C ASP A 254 -12.26 3.59 -20.04
N ARG A 255 -12.93 2.67 -20.75
CA ARG A 255 -14.29 2.25 -20.41
C ARG A 255 -14.32 1.44 -19.13
N ASP A 256 -13.40 0.47 -19.03
CA ASP A 256 -13.28 -0.37 -17.83
C ASP A 256 -12.82 0.47 -16.63
N PHE A 257 -11.92 1.44 -16.86
CA PHE A 257 -11.45 2.36 -15.82
C PHE A 257 -12.60 3.15 -15.18
N VAL A 258 -13.42 3.82 -16.00
CA VAL A 258 -14.59 4.57 -15.52
C VAL A 258 -15.60 3.64 -14.85
N ALA A 259 -15.91 2.49 -15.48
CA ALA A 259 -16.88 1.54 -14.93
C ALA A 259 -16.40 0.95 -13.58
N SER A 260 -15.08 0.77 -13.39
CA SER A 260 -14.52 0.30 -12.14
C SER A 260 -14.61 1.34 -11.04
N LEU A 261 -14.33 2.61 -11.34
CA LEU A 261 -14.49 3.71 -10.38
C LEU A 261 -15.96 3.89 -9.97
N GLU A 262 -16.90 3.81 -10.93
CA GLU A 262 -18.33 3.88 -10.67
C GLU A 262 -18.81 2.70 -9.82
N ARG A 263 -18.25 1.51 -10.02
CA ARG A 263 -18.53 0.32 -9.19
C ARG A 263 -18.02 0.53 -7.77
N LEU A 264 -16.80 1.02 -7.59
CA LEU A 264 -16.27 1.36 -6.26
C LEU A 264 -17.16 2.41 -5.58
N LYS A 265 -17.57 3.45 -6.30
CA LYS A 265 -18.45 4.49 -5.75
C LYS A 265 -19.79 3.90 -5.30
N SER A 266 -20.39 3.02 -6.10
CA SER A 266 -21.63 2.33 -5.72
C SER A 266 -21.41 1.42 -4.51
N TYR A 267 -20.27 0.73 -4.47
CA TYR A 267 -19.91 -0.14 -3.36
C TYR A 267 -19.75 0.64 -2.03
N THR A 268 -19.08 1.79 -2.07
CA THR A 268 -18.88 2.63 -0.88
C THR A 268 -20.15 3.27 -0.34
N ALA A 269 -21.27 3.24 -1.08
CA ALA A 269 -22.56 3.73 -0.59
C ALA A 269 -23.12 2.89 0.58
N SER A 270 -22.74 1.60 0.66
CA SER A 270 -23.15 0.68 1.73
C SER A 270 -21.99 0.14 2.56
N HIS A 271 -20.76 0.50 2.20
CA HIS A 271 -19.53 0.07 2.88
C HIS A 271 -18.76 1.32 3.26
N PRO A 272 -18.67 1.68 4.53
CA PRO A 272 -17.90 2.83 4.98
C PRO A 272 -16.45 2.74 4.52
N VAL A 273 -15.90 3.83 3.99
CA VAL A 273 -14.48 3.93 3.62
C VAL A 273 -13.91 5.18 4.25
N GLN A 274 -12.97 4.97 5.17
CA GLN A 274 -12.24 6.06 5.80
C GLN A 274 -11.12 6.57 4.88
N TRP A 275 -10.38 5.63 4.27
CA TRP A 275 -9.25 5.94 3.42
C TRP A 275 -9.20 5.06 2.18
N ILE A 276 -8.75 5.66 1.08
CA ILE A 276 -8.30 4.93 -0.11
C ILE A 276 -6.78 4.97 -0.13
N LEU A 277 -6.14 3.81 -0.18
CA LEU A 277 -4.70 3.67 -0.22
C LEU A 277 -4.28 3.04 -1.55
N GLY A 278 -3.47 3.77 -2.31
CA GLY A 278 -2.96 3.31 -3.61
C GLY A 278 -1.63 2.59 -3.54
N GLY A 279 -1.10 2.21 -4.70
CA GLY A 279 0.15 1.44 -4.81
C GLY A 279 1.41 2.27 -4.54
N HIS A 280 1.40 3.58 -4.82
CA HIS A 280 2.56 4.46 -4.63
C HIS A 280 2.16 5.94 -4.63
N ILE A 281 3.12 6.84 -4.47
CA ILE A 281 2.94 8.29 -4.57
C ILE A 281 3.88 8.83 -5.64
N ASP A 282 3.34 9.54 -6.63
CA ASP A 282 4.13 10.24 -7.65
C ASP A 282 3.99 11.76 -7.55
N MET A 283 2.93 12.25 -6.90
CA MET A 283 2.64 13.68 -6.84
C MET A 283 3.42 14.35 -5.72
N LEU A 284 3.83 15.60 -6.01
CA LEU A 284 4.26 16.51 -4.97
C LEU A 284 3.05 17.04 -4.20
N PHE A 285 3.29 17.52 -3.02
CA PHE A 285 2.37 18.33 -2.23
C PHE A 285 1.79 19.54 -3.03
N VAL A 286 2.54 20.08 -4.01
CA VAL A 286 2.07 21.12 -4.92
C VAL A 286 1.06 20.52 -5.92
N PRO A 287 -0.19 21.03 -5.97
CA PRO A 287 -1.22 20.50 -6.87
C PRO A 287 -0.80 20.41 -8.34
N GLY A 288 -1.11 19.30 -9.00
CA GLY A 288 -0.81 19.08 -10.40
C GLY A 288 0.67 18.88 -10.74
N LYS A 289 1.53 18.75 -9.74
CA LYS A 289 2.96 18.51 -9.94
C LYS A 289 3.31 17.08 -9.53
N ALA A 290 4.16 16.41 -10.34
CA ALA A 290 4.65 15.07 -10.06
C ALA A 290 6.19 15.03 -10.10
N PHE A 291 6.75 14.08 -9.36
CA PHE A 291 8.18 13.81 -9.42
C PHE A 291 8.57 13.27 -10.81
N ARG A 292 9.80 13.51 -11.23
CA ARG A 292 10.33 12.87 -12.42
C ARG A 292 10.39 11.34 -12.24
N ARG A 293 10.19 10.63 -13.33
CA ARG A 293 10.47 9.20 -13.35
C ARG A 293 11.94 8.97 -13.07
N PHE A 294 12.22 7.87 -12.38
CA PHE A 294 13.58 7.47 -11.98
C PHE A 294 14.28 8.41 -11.00
N THR A 295 13.55 9.33 -10.33
CA THR A 295 14.11 10.08 -9.23
C THR A 295 14.46 9.16 -8.07
N THR A 296 15.57 9.46 -7.38
CA THR A 296 15.98 8.79 -6.14
C THR A 296 15.63 9.59 -4.89
N PHE A 297 14.98 10.76 -5.07
CA PHE A 297 14.65 11.66 -3.99
C PHE A 297 13.26 12.27 -4.19
N LYS A 298 12.37 12.05 -3.24
CA LYS A 298 10.97 12.49 -3.29
C LYS A 298 10.59 13.29 -2.03
N PRO A 299 11.24 14.43 -1.76
CA PRO A 299 10.84 15.30 -0.66
C PRO A 299 9.48 15.93 -0.98
N TYR A 300 8.69 16.23 0.04
CA TYR A 300 7.41 16.92 -0.13
C TYR A 300 6.40 16.16 -1.00
N GLU A 301 6.35 14.84 -0.87
CA GLU A 301 5.29 14.03 -1.47
C GLU A 301 3.92 14.42 -0.92
N ARG A 302 2.88 14.18 -1.73
CA ARG A 302 1.51 14.17 -1.20
C ARG A 302 1.33 13.05 -0.19
N ILE A 303 0.28 13.17 0.63
CA ILE A 303 -0.11 12.11 1.55
C ILE A 303 -0.59 10.88 0.76
N LEU A 304 -0.40 9.71 1.34
CA LEU A 304 -0.79 8.43 0.71
C LEU A 304 -2.31 8.29 0.66
N GLU A 305 -2.96 8.66 1.76
CA GLU A 305 -4.39 8.50 1.96
C GLU A 305 -5.20 9.49 1.12
N LEU A 306 -6.15 8.96 0.39
CA LEU A 306 -7.15 9.73 -0.32
C LEU A 306 -8.50 9.60 0.40
N PRO A 307 -9.29 10.67 0.46
CA PRO A 307 -10.67 10.58 0.96
C PRO A 307 -11.54 9.84 -0.07
N VAL A 308 -12.67 9.27 0.38
CA VAL A 308 -13.61 8.57 -0.51
C VAL A 308 -14.17 9.48 -1.62
N THR A 309 -14.19 10.80 -1.41
CA THR A 309 -14.60 11.80 -2.42
C THR A 309 -13.67 11.84 -3.63
N ALA A 310 -12.44 11.36 -3.50
CA ALA A 310 -11.51 11.23 -4.62
C ALA A 310 -12.04 10.32 -5.75
N LEU A 311 -12.96 9.39 -5.43
CA LEU A 311 -13.66 8.59 -6.44
C LEU A 311 -14.52 9.46 -7.37
N ASP A 312 -15.22 10.47 -6.84
CA ASP A 312 -16.07 11.36 -7.63
C ASP A 312 -15.22 12.17 -8.63
N GLU A 313 -14.08 12.67 -8.16
CA GLU A 313 -13.12 13.39 -9.00
C GLU A 313 -12.52 12.47 -10.07
N ALA A 314 -12.07 11.28 -9.70
CA ALA A 314 -11.49 10.31 -10.63
C ALA A 314 -12.50 9.85 -11.69
N ILE A 315 -13.78 9.68 -11.33
CA ILE A 315 -14.88 9.37 -12.28
C ILE A 315 -15.05 10.54 -13.26
N GLN A 316 -15.13 11.76 -12.76
CA GLN A 316 -15.26 12.95 -13.61
C GLN A 316 -14.10 13.03 -14.61
N TYR A 317 -12.87 12.88 -14.13
CA TYR A 317 -11.66 12.99 -14.96
C TYR A 317 -11.52 11.80 -15.92
N GLY A 318 -11.86 10.61 -15.50
CA GLY A 318 -11.90 9.42 -16.35
C GLY A 318 -12.91 9.59 -17.51
N ARG A 319 -14.08 10.17 -17.25
CA ARG A 319 -15.08 10.50 -18.29
C ARG A 319 -14.59 11.56 -19.24
N GLU A 320 -13.82 12.55 -18.76
CA GLU A 320 -13.25 13.64 -19.58
C GLU A 320 -12.23 13.11 -20.59
N VAL A 321 -11.38 12.15 -20.21
CA VAL A 321 -10.35 11.56 -21.08
C VAL A 321 -10.87 10.42 -21.94
N ARG A 322 -12.05 9.89 -21.65
CA ARG A 322 -12.59 8.71 -22.33
C ARG A 322 -12.71 8.94 -23.85
N GLY A 323 -12.15 7.99 -24.63
CA GLY A 323 -12.12 8.05 -26.08
C GLY A 323 -11.16 9.09 -26.66
N LYS A 324 -10.24 9.64 -25.87
CA LYS A 324 -9.28 10.64 -26.32
C LYS A 324 -7.85 10.24 -25.94
N ASP A 325 -6.94 10.37 -26.87
CA ASP A 325 -5.49 10.23 -26.60
C ASP A 325 -4.98 11.53 -25.99
N MET A 326 -4.90 11.56 -24.65
CA MET A 326 -4.51 12.78 -23.95
C MET A 326 -3.89 12.54 -22.58
N VAL A 327 -3.21 13.56 -22.08
CA VAL A 327 -2.78 13.68 -20.69
C VAL A 327 -3.65 14.74 -20.01
N LEU A 328 -4.26 14.37 -18.89
CA LEU A 328 -5.08 15.26 -18.09
C LEU A 328 -4.42 15.49 -16.74
N ILE A 329 -4.03 16.73 -16.45
CA ILE A 329 -3.41 17.11 -15.18
C ILE A 329 -4.47 17.68 -14.26
N ARG A 330 -4.53 17.15 -13.05
CA ARG A 330 -5.41 17.57 -11.96
C ARG A 330 -4.63 17.70 -10.65
N PRO A 331 -5.17 18.33 -9.64
CA PRO A 331 -4.45 18.54 -8.38
C PRO A 331 -3.82 17.29 -7.80
N ASP A 332 -4.55 16.16 -7.77
CA ASP A 332 -4.17 14.92 -7.12
C ASP A 332 -3.81 13.78 -8.09
N PHE A 333 -4.15 13.93 -9.37
CA PHE A 333 -3.98 12.89 -10.40
C PHE A 333 -3.44 13.47 -11.69
N ILE A 334 -2.63 12.68 -12.40
CA ILE A 334 -2.31 12.91 -13.79
C ILE A 334 -2.75 11.66 -14.56
N LEU A 335 -3.78 11.78 -15.39
CA LEU A 335 -4.31 10.68 -16.17
C LEU A 335 -3.65 10.62 -17.53
N PHE A 336 -3.17 9.44 -17.91
CA PHE A 336 -2.62 9.15 -19.23
C PHE A 336 -3.55 8.18 -19.94
N ASN A 337 -4.28 8.63 -20.95
CA ASN A 337 -5.16 7.80 -21.76
C ASN A 337 -4.69 7.79 -23.22
N GLY A 338 -4.50 6.59 -23.80
CA GLY A 338 -4.07 6.39 -25.18
C GLY A 338 -2.66 6.92 -25.53
N VAL A 339 -1.94 7.47 -24.56
CA VAL A 339 -0.62 8.07 -24.78
C VAL A 339 0.47 7.02 -24.66
N SER A 340 1.30 6.86 -25.70
CA SER A 340 2.39 5.88 -25.70
C SER A 340 3.45 6.18 -24.63
N PRO A 341 4.21 5.16 -24.16
CA PRO A 341 5.30 5.37 -23.21
C PRO A 341 6.32 6.42 -23.65
N ASP A 342 6.64 6.48 -24.97
CA ASP A 342 7.56 7.47 -25.52
C ASP A 342 6.98 8.89 -25.53
N GLN A 343 5.68 9.00 -25.74
CA GLN A 343 4.98 10.28 -25.62
C GLN A 343 4.85 10.73 -24.17
N ARG A 344 4.73 9.78 -23.23
CA ARG A 344 4.69 10.06 -21.77
C ARG A 344 5.97 10.74 -21.27
N THR A 345 7.12 10.47 -21.90
CA THR A 345 8.38 11.14 -21.59
C THR A 345 8.50 12.51 -22.26
N LYS A 346 7.78 12.75 -23.37
CA LYS A 346 7.81 14.00 -24.15
C LYS A 346 6.73 15.00 -23.71
N VAL A 347 5.61 14.52 -23.22
CA VAL A 347 4.50 15.36 -22.74
C VAL A 347 4.69 15.62 -21.24
N TRP A 348 5.83 16.21 -20.92
CA TRP A 348 5.97 16.92 -19.67
C TRP A 348 5.42 18.31 -19.92
N PRO A 349 4.29 18.71 -19.31
CA PRO A 349 3.71 20.02 -19.59
C PRO A 349 4.74 21.11 -19.31
N GLU A 350 4.83 22.07 -20.22
CA GLU A 350 5.58 23.30 -19.98
C GLU A 350 5.15 23.89 -18.63
N GLY A 351 6.11 24.20 -17.77
CA GLY A 351 5.85 24.78 -16.45
C GLY A 351 5.78 23.80 -15.27
N VAL A 352 5.95 22.49 -15.46
CA VAL A 352 6.35 21.63 -14.34
C VAL A 352 7.80 21.96 -14.03
N PRO A 353 8.14 22.54 -12.87
CA PRO A 353 9.52 22.84 -12.56
C PRO A 353 10.32 21.57 -12.69
N ASP A 354 11.38 21.66 -13.48
CA ASP A 354 12.39 20.64 -13.56
C ASP A 354 13.17 20.66 -12.22
N ILE A 355 12.56 20.08 -11.18
CA ILE A 355 13.30 19.79 -9.95
C ILE A 355 14.18 18.59 -10.30
N GLN A 356 15.23 18.88 -11.06
CA GLN A 356 16.34 17.95 -11.19
C GLN A 356 17.16 18.03 -9.92
N PRO A 357 17.33 16.92 -9.19
CA PRO A 357 18.63 16.72 -8.60
C PRO A 357 19.63 16.57 -9.76
N PRO A 358 20.80 17.20 -9.68
CA PRO A 358 21.82 17.02 -10.68
C PRO A 358 22.12 15.52 -10.77
N PHE A 359 21.94 14.94 -11.97
CA PHE A 359 22.45 13.61 -12.26
C PHE A 359 23.96 13.66 -12.17
N PHE A 360 24.52 13.10 -11.12
CA PHE A 360 25.90 12.67 -11.13
C PHE A 360 25.89 11.16 -11.39
N PHE A 361 26.40 10.80 -12.55
CA PHE A 361 26.75 9.44 -12.92
C PHE A 361 27.83 8.87 -12.00
#